data_e22a6f9b4dd901816f96b598a864cdd5
#
_entry.id   e22a6f9b4dd901816f96b598a864cdd5
#
_cell.length_a   1.000
_cell.length_b   1.000
_cell.length_c   1.000
_cell.angle_alpha   90.00
_cell.angle_beta   90.00
_cell.angle_gamma   90.00
#
_symmetry.space_group_name_H-M   'P 1'
#
loop_
_entity.id
_entity.type
_entity.pdbx_description
1 polymer ?
#
loop_
_entity_poly.entity_id
_entity_poly.type
_entity_poly.pdbx_seq_one_letter_code
_entity_poly.pdbx_strand_id
1 'polypeptide(L)'
;MSGFELDPRDIRPQDVERAEEQAERVEALLTELAGQDERLAEIVGTGRGDGGHVHAAVAADGRVLKVAVEPRAVREGSEALADEIVLTVRRAQQDALRQVDSLVRESLAEALPGTPLDPAELRERLGRLLD
;
A
#
# COMPACT_ATOMS: atom_id res chain seq x y z
N MET A 1 35.85 -5.03 -0.15
CA MET A 1 35.15 -4.04 0.37
C MET A 1 34.53 -4.26 1.77
N SER A 2 34.64 -3.35 2.52
CA SER A 2 34.22 -3.45 3.87
C SER A 2 32.73 -3.33 4.04
N GLY A 3 32.08 -4.36 4.35
CA GLY A 3 30.80 -4.27 4.96
C GLY A 3 30.85 -3.64 6.33
N PHE A 4 29.74 -3.48 6.91
CA PHE A 4 29.61 -3.08 8.29
C PHE A 4 30.04 -4.24 9.17
N GLU A 5 31.28 -4.21 9.66
CA GLU A 5 31.70 -5.19 10.66
C GLU A 5 31.54 -4.56 12.04
N LEU A 6 30.61 -5.11 12.83
CA LEU A 6 30.52 -4.81 14.24
C LEU A 6 31.49 -5.72 14.98
N ASP A 7 32.57 -5.12 15.54
CA ASP A 7 33.44 -5.85 16.44
C ASP A 7 32.65 -6.11 17.74
N PRO A 8 32.50 -7.38 18.17
CA PRO A 8 31.81 -7.69 19.42
C PRO A 8 32.40 -7.00 20.65
N ARG A 9 33.63 -6.55 20.58
CA ARG A 9 34.29 -5.82 21.68
C ARG A 9 33.82 -4.38 21.84
N ASP A 10 33.22 -3.82 20.78
CA ASP A 10 32.70 -2.45 20.78
C ASP A 10 31.24 -2.37 21.23
N ILE A 11 30.61 -3.52 21.48
CA ILE A 11 29.22 -3.55 21.95
C ILE A 11 29.17 -3.27 23.45
N ARG A 12 28.57 -2.17 23.82
CA ARG A 12 28.35 -1.78 25.21
C ARG A 12 27.01 -2.35 25.73
N PRO A 13 26.87 -2.57 27.05
CA PRO A 13 25.58 -3.00 27.61
C PRO A 13 24.41 -2.11 27.23
N GLN A 14 24.63 -0.81 27.09
CA GLN A 14 23.65 0.16 26.65
C GLN A 14 23.19 -0.07 25.21
N ASP A 15 24.09 -0.52 24.36
CA ASP A 15 23.79 -0.84 22.96
C ASP A 15 22.94 -2.10 22.84
N VAL A 16 23.17 -3.08 23.74
CA VAL A 16 22.37 -4.30 23.82
C VAL A 16 20.93 -3.97 24.24
N GLU A 17 20.73 -3.12 25.24
CA GLU A 17 19.41 -2.70 25.69
C GLU A 17 18.65 -1.97 24.58
N ARG A 18 19.31 -1.08 23.85
CA ARG A 18 18.72 -0.39 22.71
C ARG A 18 18.35 -1.35 21.58
N ALA A 19 19.21 -2.33 21.33
CA ALA A 19 18.94 -3.35 20.32
C ALA A 19 17.74 -4.20 20.69
N GLU A 20 17.56 -4.54 21.95
CA GLU A 20 16.40 -5.27 22.46
C GLU A 20 15.11 -4.45 22.33
N GLU A 21 15.14 -3.17 22.72
CA GLU A 21 14.02 -2.27 22.55
C GLU A 21 13.62 -2.09 21.07
N GLN A 22 14.60 -1.95 20.20
CA GLN A 22 14.37 -1.86 18.76
C GLN A 22 13.81 -3.16 18.19
N ALA A 23 14.30 -4.31 18.66
CA ALA A 23 13.80 -5.62 18.26
C ALA A 23 12.34 -5.80 18.66
N GLU A 24 11.96 -5.37 19.86
CA GLU A 24 10.57 -5.41 20.31
C GLU A 24 9.65 -4.53 19.44
N ARG A 25 10.12 -3.34 19.07
CA ARG A 25 9.38 -2.44 18.17
C ARG A 25 9.23 -3.03 16.77
N VAL A 26 10.29 -3.64 16.26
CA VAL A 26 10.26 -4.31 14.95
C VAL A 26 9.30 -5.49 14.98
N GLU A 27 9.31 -6.29 16.04
CA GLU A 27 8.34 -7.40 16.21
C GLU A 27 6.90 -6.88 16.25
N ALA A 28 6.64 -5.80 16.97
CA ALA A 28 5.33 -5.19 17.03
C ALA A 28 4.87 -4.70 15.64
N LEU A 29 5.78 -4.07 14.87
CA LEU A 29 5.51 -3.65 13.50
C LEU A 29 5.25 -4.83 12.58
N LEU A 30 6.03 -5.89 12.68
CA LEU A 30 5.85 -7.10 11.87
C LEU A 30 4.52 -7.78 12.17
N THR A 31 4.09 -7.80 13.43
CA THR A 31 2.79 -8.34 13.82
C THR A 31 1.65 -7.50 13.24
N GLU A 32 1.76 -6.18 13.29
CA GLU A 32 0.82 -5.26 12.67
C GLU A 32 0.75 -5.47 11.14
N LEU A 33 1.91 -5.56 10.49
CA LEU A 33 1.99 -5.78 9.04
C LEU A 33 1.42 -7.14 8.64
N ALA A 34 1.62 -8.18 9.45
CA ALA A 34 1.05 -9.50 9.19
C ALA A 34 -0.48 -9.47 9.26
N GLY A 35 -1.05 -8.72 10.20
CA GLY A 35 -2.49 -8.49 10.27
C GLY A 35 -3.02 -7.71 9.08
N GLN A 36 -2.22 -6.78 8.54
CA GLN A 36 -2.55 -6.03 7.34
C GLN A 36 -2.52 -6.86 6.07
N ASP A 37 -1.65 -7.87 6.00
CA ASP A 37 -1.57 -8.77 4.84
C ASP A 37 -2.90 -9.46 4.57
N GLU A 38 -3.60 -9.88 5.60
CA GLU A 38 -4.93 -10.47 5.46
C GLU A 38 -5.94 -9.44 4.94
N ARG A 39 -5.92 -8.23 5.46
CA ARG A 39 -6.78 -7.16 5.01
C ARG A 39 -6.45 -6.71 3.59
N LEU A 40 -5.15 -6.64 3.25
CA LEU A 40 -4.69 -6.33 1.90
C LEU A 40 -5.16 -7.36 0.88
N ALA A 41 -5.17 -8.64 1.26
CA ALA A 41 -5.64 -9.72 0.40
C ALA A 41 -7.14 -9.62 0.09
N GLU A 42 -7.91 -8.96 0.94
CA GLU A 42 -9.35 -8.75 0.75
C GLU A 42 -9.68 -7.55 -0.12
N ILE A 43 -8.70 -6.67 -0.38
CA ILE A 43 -8.92 -5.48 -1.19
C ILE A 43 -9.12 -5.86 -2.65
N VAL A 44 -10.24 -5.41 -3.18
CA VAL A 44 -10.55 -5.50 -4.61
C VAL A 44 -10.89 -4.10 -5.10
N GLY A 45 -10.05 -3.58 -5.98
CA GLY A 45 -10.32 -2.33 -6.66
C GLY A 45 -11.22 -2.59 -7.86
N THR A 46 -12.19 -1.73 -8.07
CA THR A 46 -13.12 -1.85 -9.18
C THR A 46 -13.09 -0.61 -10.07
N GLY A 47 -13.24 -0.83 -11.36
CA GLY A 47 -13.30 0.24 -12.34
C GLY A 47 -14.37 -0.03 -13.36
N ARG A 48 -14.83 1.04 -13.98
CA ARG A 48 -15.85 1.02 -15.00
C ARG A 48 -15.45 1.92 -16.15
N GLY A 49 -15.70 1.49 -17.37
CA GLY A 49 -15.44 2.29 -18.56
C GLY A 49 -16.46 3.41 -18.75
N ASP A 50 -16.15 4.39 -19.59
CA ASP A 50 -17.02 5.53 -19.86
C ASP A 50 -18.40 5.14 -20.42
N GLY A 51 -18.42 4.13 -21.27
CA GLY A 51 -19.68 3.60 -21.81
C GLY A 51 -20.47 2.73 -20.82
N GLY A 52 -19.85 2.37 -19.70
CA GLY A 52 -20.49 1.51 -18.69
C GLY A 52 -20.59 0.05 -19.07
N HIS A 53 -19.93 -0.37 -20.14
CA HIS A 53 -20.02 -1.73 -20.68
C HIS A 53 -18.77 -2.57 -20.38
N VAL A 54 -17.73 -1.97 -19.82
CA VAL A 54 -16.53 -2.66 -19.41
C VAL A 54 -16.31 -2.45 -17.92
N HIS A 55 -16.05 -3.54 -17.21
CA HIS A 55 -15.81 -3.52 -15.76
C HIS A 55 -14.53 -4.29 -15.49
N ALA A 56 -13.76 -3.84 -14.52
CA ALA A 56 -12.53 -4.52 -14.11
C ALA A 56 -12.47 -4.63 -12.59
N ALA A 57 -11.81 -5.67 -12.14
CA ALA A 57 -11.48 -5.88 -10.74
C ALA A 57 -9.98 -6.20 -10.65
N VAL A 58 -9.30 -5.53 -9.72
CA VAL A 58 -7.86 -5.72 -9.50
C VAL A 58 -7.57 -5.94 -8.03
N ALA A 59 -6.50 -6.65 -7.75
CA ALA A 59 -6.02 -6.88 -6.39
C ALA A 59 -5.28 -5.65 -5.84
N ALA A 60 -4.96 -5.67 -4.55
CA ALA A 60 -4.24 -4.57 -3.88
C ALA A 60 -2.90 -4.23 -4.55
N ASP A 61 -2.23 -5.22 -5.12
CA ASP A 61 -0.96 -5.05 -5.84
C ASP A 61 -1.12 -4.55 -7.29
N GLY A 62 -2.35 -4.30 -7.72
CA GLY A 62 -2.66 -3.86 -9.07
C GLY A 62 -2.84 -4.98 -10.08
N ARG A 63 -2.71 -6.24 -9.66
CA ARG A 63 -2.89 -7.40 -10.54
C ARG A 63 -4.35 -7.52 -10.98
N VAL A 64 -4.57 -7.67 -12.28
CA VAL A 64 -5.91 -7.81 -12.83
C VAL A 64 -6.50 -9.16 -12.44
N LEU A 65 -7.66 -9.14 -11.78
CA LEU A 65 -8.37 -10.33 -11.36
C LEU A 65 -9.46 -10.71 -12.37
N LYS A 66 -10.12 -9.71 -12.94
CA LYS A 66 -11.23 -9.93 -13.86
C LYS A 66 -11.43 -8.70 -14.74
N VAL A 67 -11.75 -8.94 -15.99
CA VAL A 67 -12.28 -7.93 -16.90
C VAL A 67 -13.55 -8.48 -17.51
N ALA A 68 -14.67 -7.78 -17.32
CA ALA A 68 -15.95 -8.13 -17.88
C ALA A 68 -16.30 -7.14 -18.99
N VAL A 69 -16.64 -7.67 -20.15
CA VAL A 69 -16.99 -6.87 -21.33
C VAL A 69 -18.39 -7.26 -21.76
N GLU A 70 -19.30 -6.29 -21.79
CA GLU A 70 -20.64 -6.53 -22.32
C GLU A 70 -20.60 -6.59 -23.85
N PRO A 71 -21.49 -7.38 -24.47
CA PRO A 71 -21.49 -7.52 -25.95
C PRO A 71 -21.59 -6.20 -26.71
N ARG A 72 -22.23 -5.20 -26.13
CA ARG A 72 -22.36 -3.86 -26.74
C ARG A 72 -21.02 -3.17 -26.96
N ALA A 73 -20.07 -3.38 -26.06
CA ALA A 73 -18.73 -2.77 -26.17
C ALA A 73 -17.95 -3.32 -27.37
N VAL A 74 -18.18 -4.58 -27.72
CA VAL A 74 -17.51 -5.22 -28.85
C VAL A 74 -17.93 -4.58 -30.20
N ARG A 75 -19.14 -4.06 -30.26
CA ARG A 75 -19.66 -3.40 -31.46
C ARG A 75 -19.00 -2.06 -31.79
N GLU A 76 -18.35 -1.44 -30.84
CA GLU A 76 -17.68 -0.15 -31.00
C GLU A 76 -16.37 -0.25 -31.79
N GLY A 77 -15.89 -1.46 -32.03
CA GLY A 77 -14.65 -1.73 -32.74
C GLY A 77 -13.50 -2.06 -31.79
N SER A 78 -12.49 -2.73 -32.31
CA SER A 78 -11.40 -3.27 -31.50
C SER A 78 -10.52 -2.18 -30.87
N GLU A 79 -10.29 -1.07 -31.55
CA GLU A 79 -9.48 0.03 -31.00
C GLU A 79 -10.17 0.73 -29.86
N ALA A 80 -11.45 1.06 -30.04
CA ALA A 80 -12.26 1.69 -29.00
C ALA A 80 -12.41 0.79 -27.79
N LEU A 81 -12.62 -0.51 -28.03
CA LEU A 81 -12.71 -1.50 -26.95
C LEU A 81 -11.40 -1.62 -26.17
N ALA A 82 -10.27 -1.69 -26.89
CA ALA A 82 -8.96 -1.77 -26.24
C ALA A 82 -8.68 -0.55 -25.37
N ASP A 83 -8.97 0.64 -25.86
CA ASP A 83 -8.80 1.89 -25.11
C ASP A 83 -9.68 1.92 -23.86
N GLU A 84 -10.92 1.47 -24.00
CA GLU A 84 -11.85 1.41 -22.87
C GLU A 84 -11.42 0.39 -21.82
N ILE A 85 -10.89 -0.76 -22.22
CA ILE A 85 -10.35 -1.77 -21.30
C ILE A 85 -9.17 -1.19 -20.51
N VAL A 86 -8.23 -0.53 -21.18
CA VAL A 86 -7.07 0.08 -20.51
C VAL A 86 -7.53 1.13 -19.49
N LEU A 87 -8.44 2.00 -19.87
CA LEU A 87 -8.99 3.02 -18.98
C LEU A 87 -9.69 2.39 -17.77
N THR A 88 -10.48 1.35 -18.00
CA THR A 88 -11.23 0.63 -16.96
C THR A 88 -10.28 -0.03 -15.96
N VAL A 89 -9.23 -0.69 -16.43
CA VAL A 89 -8.20 -1.31 -15.59
C VAL A 89 -7.47 -0.25 -14.77
N ARG A 90 -7.09 0.87 -15.37
CA ARG A 90 -6.43 1.98 -14.65
C ARG A 90 -7.29 2.53 -13.54
N ARG A 91 -8.59 2.69 -13.78
CA ARG A 91 -9.56 3.14 -12.77
C ARG A 91 -9.66 2.14 -11.62
N ALA A 92 -9.68 0.85 -11.95
CA ALA A 92 -9.71 -0.20 -10.94
C ALA A 92 -8.41 -0.19 -10.10
N GLN A 93 -7.26 0.02 -10.71
CA GLN A 93 -5.98 0.13 -10.02
C GLN A 93 -5.94 1.36 -9.10
N GLN A 94 -6.47 2.49 -9.55
CA GLN A 94 -6.57 3.70 -8.72
C GLN A 94 -7.49 3.47 -7.52
N ASP A 95 -8.59 2.76 -7.71
CA ASP A 95 -9.51 2.41 -6.62
C ASP A 95 -8.82 1.50 -5.61
N ALA A 96 -8.08 0.49 -6.07
CA ALA A 96 -7.30 -0.38 -5.19
C ALA A 96 -6.26 0.41 -4.39
N LEU A 97 -5.56 1.35 -5.02
CA LEU A 97 -4.58 2.21 -4.35
C LEU A 97 -5.23 3.08 -3.26
N ARG A 98 -6.42 3.63 -3.52
CA ARG A 98 -7.16 4.39 -2.51
C ARG A 98 -7.53 3.52 -1.31
N GLN A 99 -7.95 2.29 -1.55
CA GLN A 99 -8.28 1.36 -0.48
C GLN A 99 -7.05 0.97 0.34
N VAL A 100 -5.92 0.71 -0.33
CA VAL A 100 -4.63 0.44 0.34
C VAL A 100 -4.20 1.64 1.19
N ASP A 101 -4.28 2.84 0.64
CA ASP A 101 -3.93 4.07 1.35
C ASP A 101 -4.80 4.27 2.60
N SER A 102 -6.09 4.06 2.49
CA SER A 102 -7.01 4.14 3.64
C SER A 102 -6.68 3.10 4.71
N LEU A 103 -6.37 1.88 4.31
CA LEU A 103 -5.99 0.82 5.23
C LEU A 103 -4.69 1.14 5.96
N VAL A 104 -3.69 1.64 5.24
CA VAL A 104 -2.40 2.04 5.83
C VAL A 104 -2.61 3.17 6.83
N ARG A 105 -3.43 4.17 6.51
CA ARG A 105 -3.74 5.28 7.41
C ARG A 105 -4.45 4.81 8.68
N GLU A 106 -5.42 3.93 8.56
CA GLU A 106 -6.11 3.34 9.71
C GLU A 106 -5.15 2.59 10.62
N SER A 107 -4.26 1.79 10.02
CA SER A 107 -3.27 1.01 10.76
C SER A 107 -2.25 1.90 11.46
N LEU A 108 -1.82 2.99 10.82
CA LEU A 108 -0.93 3.97 11.44
C LEU A 108 -1.64 4.71 12.59
N ALA A 109 -2.91 5.02 12.44
CA ALA A 109 -3.69 5.65 13.51
C ALA A 109 -3.81 4.75 14.73
N GLU A 110 -3.99 3.44 14.52
CA GLU A 110 -4.04 2.46 15.60
C GLU A 110 -2.69 2.26 16.27
N ALA A 111 -1.61 2.23 15.47
CA ALA A 111 -0.25 2.01 15.97
C ALA A 111 0.34 3.25 16.66
N LEU A 112 -0.08 4.45 16.25
CA LEU A 112 0.43 5.73 16.75
C LEU A 112 -0.71 6.64 17.21
N PRO A 113 -1.40 6.29 18.31
CA PRO A 113 -2.51 7.09 18.79
C PRO A 113 -2.06 8.51 19.13
N GLY A 114 -2.83 9.50 18.71
CA GLY A 114 -2.52 10.90 18.92
C GLY A 114 -1.60 11.53 17.88
N THR A 115 -1.15 10.76 16.88
CA THR A 115 -0.35 11.30 15.80
C THR A 115 -1.27 11.81 14.68
N PRO A 116 -1.11 13.05 14.22
CA PRO A 116 -1.90 13.54 13.10
C PRO A 116 -1.58 12.76 11.82
N LEU A 117 -2.63 12.38 11.09
CA LEU A 117 -2.50 11.64 9.84
C LEU A 117 -2.53 12.54 8.60
N ASP A 118 -2.52 13.86 8.81
CA ASP A 118 -2.42 14.80 7.71
C ASP A 118 -1.01 14.70 7.09
N PRO A 119 -0.90 14.41 5.78
CA PRO A 119 0.40 14.32 5.12
C PRO A 119 1.25 15.58 5.28
N ALA A 120 0.63 16.76 5.31
CA ALA A 120 1.34 18.02 5.50
C ALA A 120 1.97 18.11 6.90
N GLU A 121 1.23 17.71 7.93
CA GLU A 121 1.73 17.68 9.31
C GLU A 121 2.82 16.64 9.50
N LEU A 122 2.69 15.48 8.86
CA LEU A 122 3.72 14.44 8.91
C LEU A 122 5.02 14.94 8.28
N ARG A 123 4.95 15.65 7.17
CA ARG A 123 6.12 16.24 6.51
C ARG A 123 6.80 17.28 7.39
N GLU A 124 6.02 18.12 8.04
CA GLU A 124 6.56 19.10 9.00
C GLU A 124 7.29 18.43 10.15
N ARG A 125 6.68 17.40 10.73
CA ARG A 125 7.29 16.66 11.84
C ARG A 125 8.56 15.94 11.42
N LEU A 126 8.56 15.32 10.25
CA LEU A 126 9.74 14.68 9.70
C LEU A 126 10.84 15.69 9.41
N GLY A 127 10.47 16.86 8.90
CA GLY A 127 11.42 17.95 8.68
C GLY A 127 12.08 18.43 9.96
N ARG A 128 11.34 18.53 11.05
CA ARG A 128 11.88 18.90 12.36
C ARG A 128 12.82 17.83 12.93
N LEU A 129 12.54 16.57 12.66
CA LEU A 129 13.38 15.47 13.14
C LEU A 129 14.68 15.33 12.36
N LEU A 130 14.69 15.80 11.11
CA LEU A 130 15.83 15.72 10.22
C LEU A 130 16.75 16.94 10.27
N ASP A 131 16.32 18.02 10.90
CA ASP A 131 17.14 19.22 11.12
C ASP A 131 18.08 19.09 12.32
#